data_967aeac6c0d6fae3749432c634458c1a
#
_entry.id   967aeac6c0d6fae3749432c634458c1a
#
_cell.length_a   1.000
_cell.length_b   1.000
_cell.length_c   1.000
_cell.angle_alpha   90.00
_cell.angle_beta   90.00
_cell.angle_gamma   90.00
#
_symmetry.space_group_name_H-M   'P 1'
#
loop_
_entity.id
_entity.type
_entity.pdbx_description
1 polymer ?
#
loop_
_entity_poly.entity_id
_entity_poly.type
_entity_poly.pdbx_seq_one_letter_code
_entity_poly.pdbx_strand_id
1 'polypeptide(L)'
;KCIAEALSIQIIPINHLEAHLHSVFIEHAELEAPFINLLVSGGHTQLWLVKNMFVYDLLGETLDDACGEAFDKGAKKMNLNYPGGPEIEKLAKNGDRNLINFPRPMINDNSFNFSFSGLKTALINCVDKNEYAFEDIAASYQEAIVDTLISKFKKAMIKFSAKSGIICGGVAANKRLREKLDKLDQKIIYPSMKYCTDNADMIAFLAEHKFKNNKVNFEKDFSAYSRGMRTE
;
A
#
# COMPACT_ATOMS: atom_id res chain seq x y z
N LYS A 1 25.84 3.32 10.37
CA LYS A 1 26.63 2.95 11.54
C LYS A 1 27.98 3.67 11.53
N CYS A 2 28.83 3.52 10.52
CA CYS A 2 30.17 4.12 10.45
C CYS A 2 30.18 5.64 10.72
N ILE A 3 29.20 6.40 10.20
CA ILE A 3 29.10 7.84 10.43
C ILE A 3 28.81 8.12 11.91
N ALA A 4 27.88 7.40 12.51
CA ALA A 4 27.51 7.58 13.92
C ALA A 4 28.69 7.22 14.85
N GLU A 5 29.42 6.17 14.51
CA GLU A 5 30.64 5.76 15.23
C GLU A 5 31.75 6.80 15.10
N ALA A 6 32.03 7.26 13.88
CA ALA A 6 33.07 8.27 13.64
C ALA A 6 32.77 9.61 14.34
N LEU A 7 31.50 9.99 14.46
CA LEU A 7 31.06 11.22 15.12
C LEU A 7 30.72 11.02 16.61
N SER A 8 30.81 9.80 17.14
CA SER A 8 30.42 9.46 18.53
C SER A 8 29.00 9.90 18.88
N ILE A 9 28.08 9.78 17.93
CA ILE A 9 26.65 10.10 18.11
C ILE A 9 25.81 8.84 18.19
N GLN A 10 24.65 8.96 18.85
CA GLN A 10 23.70 7.87 18.94
C GLN A 10 22.98 7.65 17.60
N ILE A 11 22.60 6.41 17.32
CA ILE A 11 21.82 6.01 16.17
C ILE A 11 20.50 5.37 16.61
N ILE A 12 19.41 5.75 16.00
CA ILE A 12 18.07 5.21 16.25
C ILE A 12 17.67 4.37 15.06
N PRO A 13 17.60 3.03 15.18
CA PRO A 13 17.10 2.18 14.12
C PRO A 13 15.58 2.34 13.99
N ILE A 14 15.10 2.61 12.78
CA ILE A 14 13.68 2.76 12.47
C ILE A 14 13.25 1.71 11.46
N ASN A 15 12.13 1.05 11.75
CA ASN A 15 11.51 0.15 10.80
C ASN A 15 10.82 0.97 9.69
N HIS A 16 11.14 0.66 8.45
CA HIS A 16 10.66 1.39 7.28
C HIS A 16 9.12 1.31 7.10
N LEU A 17 8.55 0.12 7.31
CA LEU A 17 7.09 -0.07 7.21
C LEU A 17 6.34 0.67 8.32
N GLU A 18 6.88 0.63 9.54
CA GLU A 18 6.35 1.39 10.67
C GLU A 18 6.36 2.89 10.37
N ALA A 19 7.42 3.40 9.74
CA ALA A 19 7.49 4.80 9.35
C ALA A 19 6.41 5.17 8.33
N HIS A 20 6.12 4.32 7.36
CA HIS A 20 4.99 4.51 6.44
C HIS A 20 3.64 4.55 7.16
N LEU A 21 3.39 3.66 8.13
CA LEU A 21 2.14 3.67 8.90
C LEU A 21 1.95 4.98 9.68
N HIS A 22 3.05 5.60 10.10
CA HIS A 22 3.04 6.82 10.91
C HIS A 22 3.15 8.11 10.09
N SER A 23 3.47 8.02 8.79
CA SER A 23 3.64 9.20 7.94
C SER A 23 2.40 10.09 7.88
N VAL A 24 1.21 9.53 8.05
CA VAL A 24 -0.06 10.27 8.10
C VAL A 24 -0.11 11.29 9.23
N PHE A 25 0.52 11.01 10.37
CA PHE A 25 0.53 11.92 11.52
C PHE A 25 1.37 13.18 11.32
N ILE A 26 2.23 13.23 10.30
CA ILE A 26 2.97 14.43 9.93
C ILE A 26 2.02 15.56 9.53
N GLU A 27 0.92 15.22 8.85
CA GLU A 27 -0.07 16.17 8.33
C GLU A 27 -1.39 16.14 9.14
N HIS A 28 -1.65 15.07 9.86
CA HIS A 28 -2.90 14.82 10.58
C HIS A 28 -2.62 14.40 12.03
N ALA A 29 -1.99 15.30 12.79
CA ALA A 29 -1.61 15.04 14.19
C ALA A 29 -2.84 14.74 15.09
N GLU A 30 -4.02 15.25 14.69
CA GLU A 30 -5.31 15.08 15.38
C GLU A 30 -5.98 13.71 15.10
N LEU A 31 -5.38 12.87 14.27
CA LEU A 31 -5.97 11.59 13.89
C LEU A 31 -6.10 10.66 15.09
N GLU A 32 -7.33 10.28 15.36
CA GLU A 32 -7.64 9.37 16.46
C GLU A 32 -7.62 7.90 16.02
N ALA A 33 -6.96 7.06 16.81
CA ALA A 33 -7.06 5.62 16.69
C ALA A 33 -8.34 5.08 17.38
N PRO A 34 -8.83 3.87 17.02
CA PRO A 34 -8.25 2.98 16.03
C PRO A 34 -8.59 3.36 14.59
N PHE A 35 -7.67 3.10 13.68
CA PHE A 35 -7.89 3.24 12.24
C PHE A 35 -7.31 2.08 11.45
N ILE A 36 -7.79 1.89 10.22
CA ILE A 36 -7.23 0.91 9.28
C ILE A 36 -6.26 1.64 8.34
N ASN A 37 -5.07 1.08 8.18
CA ASN A 37 -4.09 1.59 7.21
C ASN A 37 -3.89 0.54 6.11
N LEU A 38 -4.11 0.94 4.85
CA LEU A 38 -3.80 0.15 3.66
C LEU A 38 -2.52 0.70 3.02
N LEU A 39 -1.42 -0.02 3.21
CA LEU A 39 -0.14 0.27 2.58
C LEU A 39 -0.07 -0.42 1.23
N VAL A 40 0.01 0.37 0.14
CA VAL A 40 0.00 -0.10 -1.25
C VAL A 40 1.13 0.53 -2.05
N SER A 41 2.18 -0.24 -2.31
CA SER A 41 3.37 0.21 -3.02
C SER A 41 3.83 -0.80 -4.08
N GLY A 42 4.95 -0.54 -4.73
CA GLY A 42 5.60 -1.50 -5.65
C GLY A 42 6.00 -2.80 -4.97
N GLY A 43 6.42 -2.74 -3.69
CA GLY A 43 6.90 -3.90 -2.94
C GLY A 43 5.95 -4.44 -1.88
N HIS A 44 4.93 -3.68 -1.48
CA HIS A 44 4.06 -4.04 -0.37
C HIS A 44 2.58 -3.85 -0.70
N THR A 45 1.76 -4.80 -0.22
CA THR A 45 0.31 -4.66 -0.13
C THR A 45 -0.08 -5.26 1.21
N GLN A 46 -0.33 -4.40 2.18
CA GLN A 46 -0.56 -4.78 3.57
C GLN A 46 -1.72 -3.99 4.17
N LEU A 47 -2.48 -4.65 5.01
CA LEU A 47 -3.60 -4.09 5.75
C LEU A 47 -3.30 -4.14 7.24
N TRP A 48 -3.31 -2.99 7.89
CA TRP A 48 -2.95 -2.83 9.28
C TRP A 48 -4.09 -2.23 10.11
N LEU A 49 -4.26 -2.72 11.33
CA LEU A 49 -5.04 -2.06 12.36
C LEU A 49 -4.09 -1.27 13.26
N VAL A 50 -4.18 0.04 13.26
CA VAL A 50 -3.44 0.91 14.16
C VAL A 50 -4.32 1.24 15.35
N LYS A 51 -3.96 0.72 16.54
CA LYS A 51 -4.70 0.87 17.80
C LYS A 51 -4.28 2.12 18.57
N ASN A 52 -3.03 2.51 18.43
CA ASN A 52 -2.45 3.77 18.89
C ASN A 52 -1.09 3.98 18.20
N MET A 53 -0.37 5.06 18.52
CA MET A 53 0.88 5.44 17.86
C MET A 53 1.97 4.34 17.86
N PHE A 54 1.95 3.39 18.79
CA PHE A 54 2.99 2.35 18.88
C PHE A 54 2.43 0.92 18.95
N VAL A 55 1.12 0.76 18.73
CA VAL A 55 0.45 -0.55 18.78
C VAL A 55 -0.36 -0.74 17.51
N TYR A 56 0.05 -1.69 16.71
CA TYR A 56 -0.56 -2.02 15.42
C TYR A 56 -0.48 -3.52 15.15
N ASP A 57 -1.52 -4.05 14.51
CA ASP A 57 -1.60 -5.45 14.11
C ASP A 57 -1.61 -5.54 12.58
N LEU A 58 -0.79 -6.41 12.01
CA LEU A 58 -0.91 -6.81 10.61
C LEU A 58 -2.15 -7.71 10.47
N LEU A 59 -3.15 -7.24 9.75
CA LEU A 59 -4.38 -8.00 9.50
C LEU A 59 -4.22 -8.97 8.34
N GLY A 60 -3.48 -8.56 7.32
CA GLY A 60 -3.20 -9.36 6.15
C GLY A 60 -2.24 -8.65 5.19
N GLU A 61 -1.64 -9.45 4.33
CA GLU A 61 -0.68 -8.98 3.32
C GLU A 61 -0.82 -9.77 2.03
N THR A 62 -0.12 -9.34 0.99
CA THR A 62 -0.07 -10.13 -0.25
C THR A 62 0.71 -11.41 -0.05
N LEU A 63 0.17 -12.51 -0.59
CA LEU A 63 0.80 -13.84 -0.56
C LEU A 63 1.74 -14.06 -1.76
N ASP A 64 1.72 -13.14 -2.71
CA ASP A 64 2.52 -13.21 -3.94
C ASP A 64 2.99 -11.81 -4.39
N ASP A 65 2.63 -11.38 -5.61
CA ASP A 65 3.00 -10.05 -6.10
C ASP A 65 2.31 -8.93 -5.27
N ALA A 66 3.00 -7.81 -5.02
CA ALA A 66 2.35 -6.61 -4.52
C ALA A 66 1.46 -5.98 -5.61
N CYS A 67 0.47 -5.17 -5.22
CA CYS A 67 -0.44 -4.55 -6.19
C CYS A 67 0.30 -3.60 -7.16
N GLY A 68 1.31 -2.86 -6.70
CA GLY A 68 2.14 -2.03 -7.58
C GLY A 68 2.99 -2.87 -8.53
N GLU A 69 3.54 -3.98 -8.06
CA GLU A 69 4.24 -4.95 -8.91
C GLU A 69 3.30 -5.58 -9.95
N ALA A 70 2.04 -5.84 -9.59
CA ALA A 70 1.03 -6.30 -10.54
C ALA A 70 0.77 -5.25 -11.63
N PHE A 71 0.67 -3.96 -11.28
CA PHE A 71 0.59 -2.87 -12.25
C PHE A 71 1.83 -2.82 -13.16
N ASP A 72 3.03 -2.90 -12.61
CA ASP A 72 4.28 -2.83 -13.38
C ASP A 72 4.42 -4.02 -14.36
N LYS A 73 4.12 -5.23 -13.90
CA LYS A 73 4.13 -6.43 -14.75
C LYS A 73 3.05 -6.37 -15.83
N GLY A 74 1.87 -5.84 -15.49
CA GLY A 74 0.79 -5.63 -16.44
C GLY A 74 1.17 -4.62 -17.53
N ALA A 75 1.73 -3.48 -17.15
CA ALA A 75 2.23 -2.47 -18.06
C ALA A 75 3.29 -3.03 -19.00
N LYS A 76 4.25 -3.77 -18.47
CA LYS A 76 5.31 -4.43 -19.26
C LYS A 76 4.72 -5.38 -20.31
N LYS A 77 3.68 -6.15 -19.96
CA LYS A 77 3.03 -7.07 -20.91
C LYS A 77 2.31 -6.33 -22.04
N MET A 78 1.81 -5.14 -21.77
CA MET A 78 1.18 -4.25 -22.76
C MET A 78 2.17 -3.29 -23.47
N ASN A 79 3.49 -3.50 -23.30
CA ASN A 79 4.57 -2.67 -23.83
C ASN A 79 4.48 -1.19 -23.41
N LEU A 80 4.00 -0.91 -22.21
CA LEU A 80 3.97 0.41 -21.61
C LEU A 80 5.25 0.70 -20.82
N ASN A 81 5.49 1.99 -20.53
CA ASN A 81 6.66 2.44 -19.77
C ASN A 81 6.56 2.11 -18.28
N TYR A 82 7.66 2.29 -17.58
CA TYR A 82 7.77 2.24 -16.12
C TYR A 82 7.78 3.67 -15.55
N PRO A 83 7.11 3.93 -14.41
CA PRO A 83 6.34 2.99 -13.57
C PRO A 83 4.96 2.65 -14.17
N GLY A 84 4.57 1.38 -14.07
CA GLY A 84 3.41 0.84 -14.77
C GLY A 84 2.06 1.34 -14.29
N GLY A 85 1.93 1.66 -12.99
CA GLY A 85 0.67 2.15 -12.42
C GLY A 85 0.12 3.38 -13.14
N PRO A 86 0.89 4.48 -13.25
CA PRO A 86 0.49 5.69 -14.00
C PRO A 86 0.19 5.44 -15.48
N GLU A 87 0.96 4.57 -16.13
CA GLU A 87 0.76 4.26 -17.56
C GLU A 87 -0.54 3.48 -17.78
N ILE A 88 -0.83 2.47 -16.95
CA ILE A 88 -2.11 1.75 -16.98
C ILE A 88 -3.27 2.70 -16.67
N GLU A 89 -3.14 3.56 -15.66
CA GLU A 89 -4.17 4.56 -15.33
C GLU A 89 -4.46 5.49 -16.51
N LYS A 90 -3.41 5.95 -17.20
CA LYS A 90 -3.53 6.82 -18.37
C LYS A 90 -4.28 6.13 -19.51
N LEU A 91 -3.91 4.89 -19.81
CA LEU A 91 -4.51 4.10 -20.90
C LEU A 91 -5.97 3.74 -20.55
N ALA A 92 -6.25 3.35 -19.31
CA ALA A 92 -7.56 2.96 -18.81
C ALA A 92 -8.64 4.06 -18.87
N LYS A 93 -8.24 5.33 -19.04
CA LYS A 93 -9.21 6.46 -19.15
C LYS A 93 -10.17 6.32 -20.32
N ASN A 94 -9.73 5.71 -21.40
CA ASN A 94 -10.47 5.60 -22.65
C ASN A 94 -11.12 4.23 -22.82
N GLY A 95 -10.93 3.30 -21.88
CA GLY A 95 -11.43 1.93 -21.96
C GLY A 95 -12.67 1.66 -21.10
N ASP A 96 -13.38 0.60 -21.44
CA ASP A 96 -14.49 0.08 -20.64
C ASP A 96 -13.97 -0.87 -19.54
N ARG A 97 -14.12 -0.43 -18.31
CA ARG A 97 -13.69 -1.18 -17.11
C ARG A 97 -14.52 -2.44 -16.81
N ASN A 98 -15.68 -2.59 -17.46
CA ASN A 98 -16.60 -3.70 -17.25
C ASN A 98 -16.58 -4.73 -18.39
N LEU A 99 -15.83 -4.44 -19.46
CA LEU A 99 -15.83 -5.28 -20.67
C LEU A 99 -15.19 -6.66 -20.40
N ILE A 100 -14.09 -6.69 -19.63
CA ILE A 100 -13.34 -7.92 -19.35
C ILE A 100 -13.46 -8.26 -17.87
N ASN A 101 -14.05 -9.42 -17.58
CA ASN A 101 -14.19 -9.87 -16.21
C ASN A 101 -12.92 -10.59 -15.74
N PHE A 102 -11.91 -9.83 -15.38
CA PHE A 102 -10.69 -10.37 -14.76
C PHE A 102 -10.96 -10.98 -13.38
N PRO A 103 -10.24 -12.04 -12.99
CA PRO A 103 -10.39 -12.64 -11.67
C PRO A 103 -9.98 -11.66 -10.57
N ARG A 104 -10.62 -11.77 -9.42
CA ARG A 104 -10.30 -11.06 -8.18
C ARG A 104 -9.95 -12.08 -7.10
N PRO A 105 -8.71 -12.59 -7.10
CA PRO A 105 -8.33 -13.68 -6.20
C PRO A 105 -8.60 -13.30 -4.74
N MET A 106 -9.02 -14.25 -3.93
CA MET A 106 -9.26 -14.11 -2.49
C MET A 106 -10.30 -13.05 -2.08
N ILE A 107 -11.02 -12.41 -3.02
CA ILE A 107 -11.95 -11.32 -2.68
C ILE A 107 -13.05 -11.76 -1.70
N ASN A 108 -13.50 -13.02 -1.81
CA ASN A 108 -14.60 -13.59 -1.02
C ASN A 108 -14.12 -14.44 0.16
N ASP A 109 -12.83 -14.64 0.35
CA ASP A 109 -12.35 -15.40 1.50
C ASP A 109 -12.48 -14.63 2.83
N ASN A 110 -12.31 -15.35 3.93
CA ASN A 110 -12.43 -14.74 5.25
C ASN A 110 -11.15 -14.06 5.77
N SER A 111 -10.04 -14.20 5.05
CA SER A 111 -8.78 -13.55 5.39
C SER A 111 -8.77 -12.09 4.93
N PHE A 112 -7.78 -11.34 5.40
CA PHE A 112 -7.44 -10.03 4.88
C PHE A 112 -6.24 -10.06 3.93
N ASN A 113 -5.78 -11.25 3.56
CA ASN A 113 -4.69 -11.42 2.61
C ASN A 113 -5.10 -11.08 1.19
N PHE A 114 -4.12 -10.74 0.37
CA PHE A 114 -4.27 -10.43 -1.04
C PHE A 114 -3.51 -11.43 -1.91
N SER A 115 -3.91 -11.54 -3.17
CA SER A 115 -3.16 -12.25 -4.21
C SER A 115 -3.42 -11.60 -5.56
N PHE A 116 -2.38 -11.44 -6.36
CA PHE A 116 -2.44 -10.85 -7.70
C PHE A 116 -1.85 -11.75 -8.79
N SER A 117 -1.25 -12.89 -8.44
CA SER A 117 -0.62 -13.80 -9.41
C SER A 117 -1.62 -14.38 -10.42
N GLY A 118 -2.80 -14.78 -9.96
CA GLY A 118 -3.87 -15.27 -10.84
C GLY A 118 -4.41 -14.20 -11.79
N LEU A 119 -4.49 -12.96 -11.31
CA LEU A 119 -4.88 -11.81 -12.12
C LEU A 119 -3.84 -11.51 -13.22
N LYS A 120 -2.56 -11.57 -12.89
CA LYS A 120 -1.46 -11.43 -13.85
C LYS A 120 -1.54 -12.50 -14.96
N THR A 121 -1.74 -13.75 -14.61
CA THR A 121 -1.88 -14.84 -15.58
C THR A 121 -3.07 -14.61 -16.52
N ALA A 122 -4.20 -14.15 -15.97
CA ALA A 122 -5.37 -13.82 -16.78
C ALA A 122 -5.10 -12.64 -17.74
N LEU A 123 -4.36 -11.62 -17.30
CA LEU A 123 -3.94 -10.51 -18.16
C LEU A 123 -3.06 -11.00 -19.33
N ILE A 124 -2.05 -11.82 -19.04
CA ILE A 124 -1.16 -12.36 -20.07
C ILE A 124 -1.97 -13.09 -21.15
N ASN A 125 -2.87 -13.99 -20.73
CA ASN A 125 -3.73 -14.72 -21.65
C ASN A 125 -4.65 -13.81 -22.47
N CYS A 126 -5.16 -12.75 -21.85
CA CYS A 126 -6.03 -11.77 -22.51
C CYS A 126 -5.27 -10.98 -23.60
N VAL A 127 -4.07 -10.50 -23.28
CA VAL A 127 -3.22 -9.78 -24.23
C VAL A 127 -2.79 -10.66 -25.40
N ASP A 128 -2.42 -11.92 -25.13
CA ASP A 128 -1.95 -12.86 -26.16
C ASP A 128 -3.06 -13.26 -27.15
N LYS A 129 -4.32 -13.24 -26.73
CA LYS A 129 -5.46 -13.48 -27.63
C LYS A 129 -5.72 -12.35 -28.62
N ASN A 130 -5.31 -11.14 -28.28
CA ASN A 130 -5.49 -9.94 -29.13
C ASN A 130 -6.95 -9.68 -29.57
N GLU A 131 -7.90 -9.96 -28.65
CA GLU A 131 -9.36 -9.83 -28.92
C GLU A 131 -9.91 -8.47 -28.47
N TYR A 132 -9.18 -7.72 -27.62
CA TYR A 132 -9.62 -6.48 -27.00
C TYR A 132 -8.62 -5.35 -27.23
N ALA A 133 -9.11 -4.13 -27.24
CA ALA A 133 -8.24 -2.95 -27.24
C ALA A 133 -7.45 -2.84 -25.93
N PHE A 134 -6.24 -2.34 -25.99
CA PHE A 134 -5.41 -2.19 -24.79
C PHE A 134 -6.02 -1.27 -23.75
N GLU A 135 -6.80 -0.27 -24.18
CA GLU A 135 -7.55 0.62 -23.29
C GLU A 135 -8.55 -0.15 -22.43
N ASP A 136 -9.28 -1.08 -23.02
CA ASP A 136 -10.27 -1.90 -22.34
C ASP A 136 -9.60 -2.91 -21.41
N ILE A 137 -8.50 -3.51 -21.85
CA ILE A 137 -7.68 -4.40 -21.04
C ILE A 137 -7.15 -3.64 -19.82
N ALA A 138 -6.56 -2.46 -20.02
CA ALA A 138 -6.02 -1.64 -18.95
C ALA A 138 -7.10 -1.19 -17.95
N ALA A 139 -8.26 -0.76 -18.46
CA ALA A 139 -9.39 -0.32 -17.64
C ALA A 139 -9.94 -1.47 -16.76
N SER A 140 -10.19 -2.62 -17.36
CA SER A 140 -10.73 -3.80 -16.68
C SER A 140 -9.71 -4.41 -15.70
N TYR A 141 -8.42 -4.40 -16.04
CA TYR A 141 -7.34 -4.88 -15.19
C TYR A 141 -7.15 -3.99 -13.95
N GLN A 142 -7.08 -2.67 -14.14
CA GLN A 142 -7.06 -1.70 -13.05
C GLN A 142 -8.26 -1.88 -12.13
N GLU A 143 -9.46 -2.05 -12.70
CA GLU A 143 -10.69 -2.24 -11.93
C GLU A 143 -10.61 -3.47 -11.04
N ALA A 144 -10.07 -4.59 -11.52
CA ALA A 144 -9.92 -5.82 -10.75
C ALA A 144 -8.94 -5.66 -9.57
N ILE A 145 -7.81 -4.96 -9.76
CA ILE A 145 -6.87 -4.65 -8.68
C ILE A 145 -7.57 -3.77 -7.62
N VAL A 146 -8.20 -2.70 -8.05
CA VAL A 146 -8.86 -1.74 -7.17
C VAL A 146 -10.00 -2.39 -6.39
N ASP A 147 -10.82 -3.24 -7.02
CA ASP A 147 -11.89 -3.98 -6.36
C ASP A 147 -11.36 -4.87 -5.24
N THR A 148 -10.27 -5.58 -5.49
CA THR A 148 -9.64 -6.45 -4.50
C THR A 148 -9.18 -5.65 -3.27
N LEU A 149 -8.51 -4.50 -3.49
CA LEU A 149 -8.04 -3.63 -2.41
C LEU A 149 -9.20 -3.08 -1.59
N ILE A 150 -10.22 -2.51 -2.25
CA ILE A 150 -11.38 -1.88 -1.61
C ILE A 150 -12.19 -2.89 -0.79
N SER A 151 -12.43 -4.08 -1.35
CA SER A 151 -13.22 -5.12 -0.67
C SER A 151 -12.61 -5.50 0.68
N LYS A 152 -11.30 -5.78 0.72
CA LYS A 152 -10.59 -6.14 1.95
C LYS A 152 -10.51 -4.98 2.94
N PHE A 153 -10.23 -3.77 2.43
CA PHE A 153 -10.17 -2.57 3.24
C PHE A 153 -11.53 -2.28 3.90
N LYS A 154 -12.63 -2.26 3.14
CA LYS A 154 -13.99 -2.06 3.66
C LYS A 154 -14.37 -3.12 4.71
N LYS A 155 -14.04 -4.39 4.43
CA LYS A 155 -14.27 -5.50 5.36
C LYS A 155 -13.55 -5.27 6.70
N ALA A 156 -12.30 -4.78 6.67
CA ALA A 156 -11.54 -4.45 7.87
C ALA A 156 -12.13 -3.26 8.62
N MET A 157 -12.48 -2.17 7.90
CA MET A 157 -13.13 -1.00 8.50
C MET A 157 -14.36 -1.39 9.32
N ILE A 158 -15.23 -2.25 8.74
CA ILE A 158 -16.44 -2.73 9.39
C ILE A 158 -16.11 -3.64 10.57
N LYS A 159 -15.26 -4.66 10.37
CA LYS A 159 -14.95 -5.66 11.40
C LYS A 159 -14.35 -5.05 12.66
N PHE A 160 -13.50 -4.05 12.51
CA PHE A 160 -12.79 -3.41 13.62
C PHE A 160 -13.44 -2.10 14.07
N SER A 161 -14.61 -1.74 13.52
CA SER A 161 -15.32 -0.49 13.84
C SER A 161 -14.40 0.74 13.78
N ALA A 162 -13.50 0.75 12.77
CA ALA A 162 -12.50 1.81 12.65
C ALA A 162 -13.17 3.14 12.27
N LYS A 163 -12.81 4.22 12.97
CA LYS A 163 -13.34 5.56 12.74
C LYS A 163 -12.90 6.17 11.42
N SER A 164 -11.70 5.83 10.98
CA SER A 164 -11.10 6.34 9.75
C SER A 164 -10.24 5.28 9.07
N GLY A 165 -10.00 5.47 7.78
CA GLY A 165 -9.12 4.66 6.98
C GLY A 165 -8.04 5.52 6.33
N ILE A 166 -6.83 4.99 6.27
CA ILE A 166 -5.68 5.65 5.67
C ILE A 166 -5.19 4.80 4.50
N ILE A 167 -4.84 5.45 3.41
CA ILE A 167 -4.25 4.79 2.24
C ILE A 167 -2.90 5.44 1.98
N CYS A 168 -1.81 4.69 2.09
CA CYS A 168 -0.44 5.17 1.87
C CYS A 168 0.32 4.27 0.88
N GLY A 169 1.49 4.74 0.45
CA GLY A 169 2.28 4.10 -0.60
C GLY A 169 1.97 4.63 -2.00
N GLY A 170 2.84 4.35 -2.97
CA GLY A 170 2.76 4.95 -4.32
C GLY A 170 1.45 4.66 -5.07
N VAL A 171 0.82 3.49 -4.84
CA VAL A 171 -0.46 3.15 -5.48
C VAL A 171 -1.63 3.96 -4.91
N ALA A 172 -1.49 4.58 -3.73
CA ALA A 172 -2.48 5.50 -3.18
C ALA A 172 -2.73 6.74 -4.07
N ALA A 173 -1.84 7.03 -5.01
CA ALA A 173 -2.01 8.06 -6.03
C ALA A 173 -3.02 7.70 -7.10
N ASN A 174 -3.35 6.42 -7.29
CA ASN A 174 -4.23 5.96 -8.35
C ASN A 174 -5.63 6.57 -8.20
N LYS A 175 -6.07 7.29 -9.24
CA LYS A 175 -7.34 8.04 -9.22
C LYS A 175 -8.55 7.11 -9.09
N ARG A 176 -8.51 5.94 -9.76
CA ARG A 176 -9.63 5.00 -9.70
C ARG A 176 -9.80 4.41 -8.31
N LEU A 177 -8.69 4.14 -7.61
CA LEU A 177 -8.71 3.73 -6.21
C LEU A 177 -9.36 4.81 -5.34
N ARG A 178 -8.95 6.08 -5.48
CA ARG A 178 -9.52 7.21 -4.73
C ARG A 178 -11.00 7.40 -5.02
N GLU A 179 -11.42 7.41 -6.30
CA GLU A 179 -12.83 7.54 -6.70
C GLU A 179 -13.74 6.50 -6.03
N LYS A 180 -13.25 5.28 -5.81
CA LYS A 180 -14.02 4.24 -5.12
C LYS A 180 -14.00 4.40 -3.61
N LEU A 181 -12.87 4.79 -3.05
CA LEU A 181 -12.72 5.03 -1.62
C LEU A 181 -13.56 6.22 -1.15
N ASP A 182 -13.61 7.30 -1.95
CA ASP A 182 -14.41 8.50 -1.66
C ASP A 182 -15.92 8.26 -1.66
N LYS A 183 -16.36 7.09 -2.19
CA LYS A 183 -17.77 6.65 -2.12
C LYS A 183 -18.11 5.85 -0.85
N LEU A 184 -17.13 5.59 0.00
CA LEU A 184 -17.37 4.94 1.28
C LEU A 184 -17.92 5.96 2.29
N ASP A 185 -18.78 5.51 3.19
CA ASP A 185 -19.34 6.37 4.26
C ASP A 185 -18.30 6.73 5.33
N GLN A 186 -17.20 5.98 5.39
CA GLN A 186 -16.13 6.18 6.36
C GLN A 186 -15.19 7.32 5.94
N LYS A 187 -14.63 8.02 6.92
CA LYS A 187 -13.60 9.04 6.69
C LYS A 187 -12.33 8.40 6.14
N ILE A 188 -11.96 8.74 4.91
CA ILE A 188 -10.72 8.27 4.28
C ILE A 188 -9.71 9.42 4.24
N ILE A 189 -8.47 9.14 4.60
CA ILE A 189 -7.37 10.09 4.66
C ILE A 189 -6.26 9.63 3.74
N TYR A 190 -5.78 10.55 2.93
CA TYR A 190 -4.65 10.34 2.04
C TYR A 190 -3.52 11.29 2.46
N PRO A 191 -2.35 10.79 2.88
CA PRO A 191 -1.19 11.64 3.01
C PRO A 191 -0.90 12.36 1.69
N SER A 192 -0.30 13.53 1.73
CA SER A 192 0.15 14.21 0.52
C SER A 192 1.15 13.33 -0.24
N MET A 193 1.27 13.54 -1.56
CA MET A 193 2.08 12.68 -2.43
C MET A 193 3.54 12.53 -1.96
N LYS A 194 4.10 13.57 -1.36
CA LYS A 194 5.47 13.54 -0.81
C LYS A 194 5.65 12.54 0.34
N TYR A 195 4.57 12.19 1.05
CA TYR A 195 4.57 11.22 2.16
C TYR A 195 3.99 9.86 1.77
N CYS A 196 3.44 9.72 0.55
CA CYS A 196 3.00 8.43 0.03
C CYS A 196 4.17 7.54 -0.43
N THR A 197 5.29 8.15 -0.83
CA THR A 197 6.50 7.44 -1.29
C THR A 197 7.58 7.48 -0.20
N ASP A 198 8.66 6.71 -0.40
CA ASP A 198 9.81 6.71 0.50
C ASP A 198 10.39 8.12 0.65
N ASN A 199 10.53 8.56 1.90
CA ASN A 199 11.06 9.88 2.23
C ASN A 199 11.77 9.86 3.58
N ALA A 200 12.65 10.83 3.81
CA ALA A 200 13.39 10.93 5.06
C ALA A 200 12.53 11.47 6.22
N ASP A 201 11.50 12.27 5.92
CA ASP A 201 10.67 12.92 6.94
C ASP A 201 9.92 11.88 7.78
N MET A 202 9.39 10.80 7.17
CA MET A 202 8.69 9.74 7.89
C MET A 202 9.61 9.00 8.88
N ILE A 203 10.88 8.82 8.51
CA ILE A 203 11.89 8.18 9.37
C ILE A 203 12.24 9.10 10.54
N ALA A 204 12.51 10.38 10.27
CA ALA A 204 12.83 11.36 11.28
C ALA A 204 11.64 11.59 12.24
N PHE A 205 10.44 11.70 11.72
CA PHE A 205 9.20 11.85 12.51
C PHE A 205 9.01 10.69 13.49
N LEU A 206 9.09 9.45 13.01
CA LEU A 206 8.92 8.29 13.88
C LEU A 206 10.06 8.19 14.91
N ALA A 207 11.30 8.48 14.50
CA ALA A 207 12.45 8.48 15.41
C ALA A 207 12.28 9.50 16.56
N GLU A 208 11.85 10.72 16.25
CA GLU A 208 11.56 11.76 17.23
C GLU A 208 10.47 11.32 18.22
N HIS A 209 9.36 10.77 17.71
CA HIS A 209 8.26 10.30 18.54
C HIS A 209 8.66 9.14 19.46
N LYS A 210 9.41 8.17 18.92
CA LYS A 210 9.96 7.08 19.74
C LYS A 210 10.91 7.63 20.82
N PHE A 211 11.77 8.56 20.49
CA PHE A 211 12.70 9.19 21.43
C PHE A 211 11.94 9.90 22.55
N LYS A 212 10.99 10.78 22.22
CA LYS A 212 10.20 11.54 23.21
C LYS A 212 9.38 10.64 24.15
N ASN A 213 9.00 9.44 23.71
CA ASN A 213 8.19 8.50 24.47
C ASN A 213 9.02 7.36 25.11
N ASN A 214 10.35 7.48 25.16
CA ASN A 214 11.24 6.45 25.70
C ASN A 214 11.04 5.05 25.06
N LYS A 215 10.72 5.01 23.76
CA LYS A 215 10.54 3.79 22.94
C LYS A 215 11.74 3.52 22.04
N VAL A 216 12.88 4.13 22.34
CA VAL A 216 14.11 3.97 21.57
C VAL A 216 14.98 2.91 22.20
N ASN A 217 15.42 1.97 21.37
CA ASN A 217 16.52 1.08 21.72
C ASN A 217 17.79 1.57 21.00
N PHE A 218 18.78 2.04 21.76
CA PHE A 218 20.07 2.52 21.25
C PHE A 218 21.07 1.37 21.01
N GLU A 219 20.60 0.23 20.51
CA GLU A 219 21.50 -0.87 20.20
C GLU A 219 22.50 -0.48 19.11
N LYS A 220 23.79 -0.65 19.41
CA LYS A 220 24.85 -0.46 18.43
C LYS A 220 24.90 -1.57 17.38
N ASP A 221 24.41 -2.76 17.74
CA ASP A 221 24.42 -3.96 16.91
C ASP A 221 23.01 -4.30 16.39
N PHE A 222 22.56 -3.58 15.39
CA PHE A 222 21.39 -3.95 14.59
C PHE A 222 21.79 -4.27 13.15
N SER A 223 21.06 -5.17 12.52
CA SER A 223 21.20 -5.48 11.09
C SER A 223 20.02 -4.88 10.32
N ALA A 224 20.30 -4.38 9.12
CA ALA A 224 19.23 -4.03 8.20
C ALA A 224 18.67 -5.31 7.55
N TYR A 225 17.34 -5.44 7.49
CA TYR A 225 16.69 -6.53 6.75
C TYR A 225 15.76 -5.95 5.70
N SER A 226 15.64 -6.67 4.60
CA SER A 226 14.87 -6.22 3.43
C SER A 226 13.37 -6.52 3.53
N ARG A 227 12.89 -7.31 4.49
CA ARG A 227 11.48 -7.73 4.57
C ARG A 227 10.98 -7.82 6.01
N GLY A 228 9.73 -7.34 6.20
CA GLY A 228 8.90 -7.58 7.37
C GLY A 228 9.13 -6.63 8.55
N MET A 229 8.05 -6.45 9.34
CA MET A 229 8.19 -6.03 10.72
C MET A 229 8.42 -7.28 11.56
N ARG A 230 9.46 -7.30 12.41
CA ARG A 230 9.44 -8.23 13.54
C ARG A 230 8.50 -7.63 14.57
N THR A 231 7.37 -8.26 14.79
CA THR A 231 6.60 -8.09 16.02
C THR A 231 7.38 -8.83 17.10
N GLU A 232 8.02 -8.09 18.01
CA GLU A 232 8.49 -8.66 19.27
C GLU A 232 7.32 -8.98 20.19
#